data_0c05e34d2bb613117aa360376a5fbd11
#
_entry.id   0c05e34d2bb613117aa360376a5fbd11
#
_cell.length_a   1.000
_cell.length_b   1.000
_cell.length_c   1.000
_cell.angle_alpha   90.00
_cell.angle_beta   90.00
_cell.angle_gamma   90.00
#
_symmetry.space_group_name_H-M   'P 1'
#
loop_
_entity.id
_entity.type
_entity.pdbx_description
1 polymer ?
#
loop_
_entity_poly.entity_id
_entity_poly.type
_entity_poly.pdbx_seq_one_letter_code
_entity_poly.pdbx_strand_id
1 'polypeptide(L)'
;KACKMARKTGKVALIATYHAGDVMIPANTVNFNELTIVGSKANPNVSEQVLHFFSNGAIQGDKLVTHTFPLEDYEKAVDIFEHKKDGSIKVVINP
;
A
#
# COMPACT_ATOMS: atom_id res chain seq x y z
N LYS A 1 -11.83 -8.41 5.65
CA LYS A 1 -11.44 -9.49 4.67
C LYS A 1 -10.14 -10.19 5.09
N ALA A 2 -9.01 -9.46 5.33
CA ALA A 2 -7.70 -10.07 5.60
C ALA A 2 -7.71 -11.16 6.68
N CYS A 3 -8.34 -10.90 7.84
CA CYS A 3 -8.41 -11.89 8.92
C CYS A 3 -9.13 -13.20 8.51
N LYS A 4 -10.08 -13.13 7.56
CA LYS A 4 -10.77 -14.33 7.05
C LYS A 4 -9.96 -15.11 6.02
N MET A 5 -8.95 -14.47 5.43
CA MET A 5 -8.07 -15.06 4.41
C MET A 5 -6.79 -15.63 5.02
N ALA A 6 -6.44 -15.18 6.22
CA ALA A 6 -5.26 -15.67 6.92
C ALA A 6 -5.46 -17.12 7.39
N ARG A 7 -4.44 -17.95 7.20
CA ARG A 7 -4.44 -19.31 7.77
C ARG A 7 -4.42 -19.25 9.29
N LYS A 8 -4.76 -20.35 9.96
CA LYS A 8 -4.58 -20.48 11.41
C LYS A 8 -3.14 -20.14 11.82
N THR A 9 -2.97 -19.48 12.93
CA THR A 9 -1.69 -18.96 13.47
C THR A 9 -0.98 -17.96 12.55
N GLY A 10 -1.69 -17.44 11.54
CA GLY A 10 -1.14 -16.48 10.59
C GLY A 10 -0.99 -15.07 11.15
N LYS A 11 -0.29 -14.21 10.39
CA LYS A 11 -0.10 -12.80 10.72
C LYS A 11 -0.86 -11.90 9.74
N VAL A 12 -1.47 -10.84 10.26
CA VAL A 12 -2.14 -9.79 9.49
C VAL A 12 -1.45 -8.47 9.81
N ALA A 13 -0.87 -7.82 8.79
CA ALA A 13 -0.27 -6.51 8.94
C ALA A 13 -1.27 -5.41 8.59
N LEU A 14 -1.42 -4.42 9.47
CA LEU A 14 -2.20 -3.20 9.24
C LEU A 14 -1.26 -2.11 8.76
N ILE A 15 -1.29 -1.82 7.45
CA ILE A 15 -0.37 -0.87 6.81
C ILE A 15 -1.07 0.46 6.52
N ALA A 16 -2.37 0.43 6.21
CA ALA A 16 -3.13 1.60 5.81
C ALA A 16 -3.47 2.53 6.99
N THR A 17 -3.55 3.82 6.70
CA THR A 17 -4.22 4.81 7.57
C THR A 17 -5.70 4.87 7.19
N TYR A 18 -6.57 4.79 8.17
CA TYR A 18 -8.02 4.79 7.97
C TYR A 18 -8.55 6.19 8.25
N HIS A 19 -9.01 6.89 7.21
CA HIS A 19 -9.54 8.26 7.34
C HIS A 19 -10.92 8.32 8.02
N ALA A 20 -11.65 7.21 8.03
CA ALA A 20 -12.97 7.12 8.66
C ALA A 20 -12.93 6.85 10.17
N GLY A 21 -11.76 6.98 10.81
CA GLY A 21 -11.58 6.64 12.22
C GLY A 21 -11.34 5.16 12.46
N ASP A 22 -11.80 4.65 13.59
CA ASP A 22 -11.55 3.25 13.99
C ASP A 22 -12.28 2.26 13.09
N VAL A 23 -11.62 1.14 12.81
CA VAL A 23 -12.20 0.03 12.04
C VAL A 23 -12.46 -1.16 12.93
N MET A 24 -13.59 -1.82 12.73
CA MET A 24 -13.92 -3.04 13.46
C MET A 24 -13.05 -4.22 13.04
N ILE A 25 -12.51 -4.91 14.01
CA ILE A 25 -11.75 -6.16 13.83
C ILE A 25 -12.65 -7.32 14.24
N PRO A 26 -12.73 -8.42 13.46
CA PRO A 26 -13.53 -9.59 13.78
C PRO A 26 -12.85 -10.41 14.90
N ALA A 27 -13.06 -10.02 16.16
CA ALA A 27 -12.36 -10.57 17.31
C ALA A 27 -12.49 -12.10 17.40
N ASN A 28 -13.66 -12.66 17.15
CA ASN A 28 -13.86 -14.13 17.17
C ASN A 28 -13.00 -14.84 16.10
N THR A 29 -12.90 -14.27 14.89
CA THR A 29 -12.04 -14.82 13.84
C THR A 29 -10.56 -14.79 14.25
N VAL A 30 -10.14 -13.70 14.88
CA VAL A 30 -8.76 -13.55 15.39
C VAL A 30 -8.48 -14.59 16.46
N ASN A 31 -9.38 -14.74 17.43
CA ASN A 31 -9.22 -15.67 18.54
C ASN A 31 -9.25 -17.14 18.07
N PHE A 32 -10.31 -17.57 17.35
CA PHE A 32 -10.45 -18.95 16.92
C PHE A 32 -9.37 -19.43 15.93
N ASN A 33 -8.76 -18.52 15.21
CA ASN A 33 -7.65 -18.83 14.31
C ASN A 33 -6.28 -18.47 14.87
N GLU A 34 -6.19 -18.03 16.13
CA GLU A 34 -4.92 -17.66 16.80
C GLU A 34 -4.10 -16.67 15.96
N LEU A 35 -4.76 -15.67 15.36
CA LEU A 35 -4.10 -14.71 14.49
C LEU A 35 -3.30 -13.67 15.27
N THR A 36 -2.15 -13.29 14.75
CA THR A 36 -1.38 -12.14 15.22
C THR A 36 -1.69 -10.93 14.33
N ILE A 37 -2.12 -9.83 14.93
CA ILE A 37 -2.32 -8.55 14.20
C ILE A 37 -1.19 -7.60 14.59
N VAL A 38 -0.48 -7.06 13.61
CA VAL A 38 0.63 -6.12 13.83
C VAL A 38 0.39 -4.84 13.04
N GLY A 39 0.64 -3.69 13.68
CA GLY A 39 0.67 -2.41 13.00
C GLY A 39 2.01 -2.20 12.28
N SER A 40 1.97 -1.55 11.13
CA SER A 40 3.16 -1.13 10.39
C SER A 40 2.97 0.31 9.94
N LYS A 41 3.90 1.18 10.29
CA LYS A 41 3.86 2.61 9.91
C LYS A 41 5.12 3.00 9.15
N ALA A 42 4.91 3.67 8.02
CA ALA A 42 5.96 4.21 7.16
C ALA A 42 7.02 3.17 6.71
N ASN A 43 8.25 3.56 6.55
CA ASN A 43 9.34 2.67 6.15
C ASN A 43 10.53 2.76 7.13
N PRO A 44 10.46 2.10 8.28
CA PRO A 44 11.52 2.18 9.26
C PRO A 44 12.82 1.55 8.73
N ASN A 45 13.77 2.37 8.29
CA ASN A 45 15.12 1.98 7.85
C ASN A 45 15.20 0.94 6.72
N VAL A 46 14.18 0.87 5.85
CA VAL A 46 14.15 -0.10 4.73
C VAL A 46 14.45 0.53 3.36
N SER A 47 14.63 1.85 3.28
CA SER A 47 14.80 2.55 2.01
C SER A 47 16.02 2.05 1.22
N GLU A 48 17.15 1.83 1.88
CA GLU A 48 18.37 1.32 1.25
C GLU A 48 18.13 -0.09 0.65
N GLN A 49 17.48 -0.96 1.40
CA GLN A 49 17.15 -2.31 0.93
C GLN A 49 16.18 -2.26 -0.27
N VAL A 50 15.20 -1.37 -0.24
CA VAL A 50 14.26 -1.18 -1.35
C VAL A 50 14.99 -0.67 -2.60
N LEU A 51 15.88 0.30 -2.48
CA LEU A 51 16.71 0.79 -3.58
C LEU A 51 17.59 -0.33 -4.17
N HIS A 52 18.15 -1.20 -3.33
CA HIS A 52 18.89 -2.36 -3.79
C HIS A 52 17.99 -3.33 -4.60
N PHE A 53 16.74 -3.56 -4.17
CA PHE A 53 15.80 -4.38 -4.93
C PHE A 53 15.40 -3.76 -6.27
N PHE A 54 15.33 -2.44 -6.36
CA PHE A 54 15.14 -1.76 -7.64
C PHE A 54 16.36 -1.92 -8.55
N SER A 55 17.56 -1.73 -8.02
CA SER A 55 18.81 -1.77 -8.81
C SER A 55 19.12 -3.15 -9.38
N ASN A 56 18.75 -4.21 -8.68
CA ASN A 56 18.96 -5.60 -9.14
C ASN A 56 17.77 -6.19 -9.90
N GLY A 57 16.71 -5.40 -10.14
CA GLY A 57 15.52 -5.81 -10.89
C GLY A 57 14.55 -6.73 -10.14
N ALA A 58 14.75 -6.96 -8.83
CA ALA A 58 13.81 -7.72 -8.01
C ALA A 58 12.45 -7.03 -7.87
N ILE A 59 12.44 -5.69 -7.94
CA ILE A 59 11.22 -4.88 -8.01
C ILE A 59 11.18 -4.17 -9.36
N GLN A 60 10.09 -4.37 -10.10
CA GLN A 60 9.86 -3.74 -11.41
C GLN A 60 9.09 -2.41 -11.19
N GLY A 61 9.84 -1.35 -10.88
CA GLY A 61 9.27 -0.04 -10.55
C GLY A 61 8.51 0.63 -11.69
N ASP A 62 8.95 0.39 -12.92
CA ASP A 62 8.32 0.84 -14.16
C ASP A 62 6.87 0.37 -14.32
N LYS A 63 6.55 -0.81 -13.79
CA LYS A 63 5.16 -1.32 -13.77
C LYS A 63 4.28 -0.66 -12.71
N LEU A 64 4.86 -0.02 -11.72
CA LEU A 64 4.13 0.67 -10.65
C LEU A 64 3.78 2.10 -11.05
N VAL A 65 4.67 2.79 -11.77
CA VAL A 65 4.44 4.14 -12.29
C VAL A 65 3.56 4.04 -13.52
N THR A 66 2.26 4.26 -13.35
CA THR A 66 1.28 4.14 -14.43
C THR A 66 1.07 5.44 -15.20
N HIS A 67 1.30 6.58 -14.53
CA HIS A 67 1.07 7.91 -15.11
C HIS A 67 2.18 8.87 -14.72
N THR A 68 2.62 9.67 -15.67
CA THR A 68 3.59 10.75 -15.45
C THR A 68 3.07 12.03 -16.08
N PHE A 69 3.09 13.12 -15.33
CA PHE A 69 2.62 14.43 -15.78
C PHE A 69 3.68 15.49 -15.55
N PRO A 70 3.74 16.55 -16.37
CA PRO A 70 4.48 17.75 -16.05
C PRO A 70 3.78 18.51 -14.92
N LEU A 71 4.48 19.46 -14.30
CA LEU A 71 3.95 20.23 -13.17
C LEU A 71 2.70 21.03 -13.53
N GLU A 72 2.59 21.50 -14.76
CA GLU A 72 1.46 22.27 -15.29
C GLU A 72 0.14 21.45 -15.26
N ASP A 73 0.23 20.13 -15.36
CA ASP A 73 -0.91 19.21 -15.34
C ASP A 73 -1.23 18.66 -13.93
N TYR A 74 -0.78 19.33 -12.86
CA TYR A 74 -0.94 18.89 -11.48
C TYR A 74 -2.39 18.54 -11.12
N GLU A 75 -3.35 19.42 -11.46
CA GLU A 75 -4.76 19.19 -11.13
C GLU A 75 -5.32 17.92 -11.79
N LYS A 76 -4.92 17.66 -13.03
CA LYS A 76 -5.29 16.45 -13.77
C LYS A 76 -4.68 15.20 -13.15
N ALA A 77 -3.42 15.28 -12.71
CA ALA A 77 -2.74 14.19 -12.03
C ALA A 77 -3.42 13.83 -10.71
N VAL A 78 -3.82 14.84 -9.92
CA VAL A 78 -4.57 14.66 -8.68
C VAL A 78 -5.93 14.01 -8.94
N ASP A 79 -6.69 14.50 -9.93
CA ASP A 79 -7.98 13.94 -10.29
C ASP A 79 -7.89 12.44 -10.68
N ILE A 80 -6.89 12.07 -11.48
CA ILE A 80 -6.63 10.67 -11.86
C ILE A 80 -6.29 9.82 -10.64
N PHE A 81 -5.46 10.33 -9.74
CA PHE A 81 -5.05 9.61 -8.54
C PHE A 81 -6.20 9.42 -7.54
N GLU A 82 -6.94 10.47 -7.22
CA GLU A 82 -8.03 10.45 -6.24
C GLU A 82 -9.20 9.55 -6.70
N HIS A 83 -9.57 9.65 -7.96
CA HIS A 83 -10.70 8.90 -8.50
C HIS A 83 -10.30 7.56 -9.12
N LYS A 84 -9.03 7.16 -9.00
CA LYS A 84 -8.48 5.90 -9.53
C LYS A 84 -8.85 5.66 -11.00
N LYS A 85 -8.80 6.73 -11.80
CA LYS A 85 -9.10 6.68 -13.23
C LYS A 85 -7.99 5.94 -14.00
N ASP A 86 -8.33 5.40 -15.14
CA ASP A 86 -7.42 4.79 -16.12
C ASP A 86 -6.45 3.75 -15.53
N GLY A 87 -6.89 3.02 -14.48
CA GLY A 87 -6.07 2.01 -13.84
C GLY A 87 -4.87 2.57 -13.06
N SER A 88 -4.95 3.82 -12.58
CA SER A 88 -3.84 4.47 -11.88
C SER A 88 -3.42 3.71 -10.63
N ILE A 89 -2.12 3.41 -10.53
CA ILE A 89 -1.46 2.83 -9.35
C ILE A 89 -0.57 3.88 -8.72
N LYS A 90 0.40 4.39 -9.46
CA LYS A 90 1.32 5.44 -9.03
C LYS A 90 1.34 6.55 -10.08
N VAL A 91 1.03 7.75 -9.64
CA VAL A 91 1.09 8.97 -10.46
C VAL A 91 2.30 9.78 -10.03
N VAL A 92 3.13 10.16 -10.98
CA VAL A 92 4.37 10.93 -10.77
C VAL A 92 4.25 12.27 -11.47
N ILE A 93 4.72 13.33 -10.83
CA ILE A 93 4.86 14.67 -11.41
C ILE A 93 6.35 14.92 -11.64
N ASN A 94 6.70 15.25 -12.86
CA ASN A 94 8.03 15.73 -13.21
C ASN A 94 7.99 17.26 -13.23
N PRO A 95 8.82 17.92 -12.39
CA PRO A 95 8.91 19.37 -12.37
C PRO A 95 9.49 19.93 -13.66
#